data_5606a55cf2b2a18286d2c5369f17b431
#
_entry.id   5606a55cf2b2a18286d2c5369f17b431
#
_cell.length_a   1.000
_cell.length_b   1.000
_cell.length_c   1.000
_cell.angle_alpha   90.00
_cell.angle_beta   90.00
_cell.angle_gamma   90.00
#
_symmetry.space_group_name_H-M   'P 1'
#
loop_
_entity.id
_entity.type
_entity.pdbx_description
1 polymer ?
#
loop_
_entity_poly.entity_id
_entity_poly.type
_entity_poly.pdbx_seq_one_letter_code
_entity_poly.pdbx_strand_id
1 'polypeptide(L)'
;QPWIDECMNALEYANGPVTSKYGALRAKNGHPEPYNIEYLEIGNENNQPDPAAQSDHYYERFKKFKDAVLAKYPKMHLIGNVVAWGDDNPKWESNESVELLDEHYYRNPAWFAENFNKYDNYDRKGSEIYVGEYAVTQGFGNMGSLDAALGEAVYMMGIENNSDIVTMASYAPIFANLNNRMWAPDMIQYTSDKVFGTPSYYVQNVMANNIGTRVLKVNQENPYKYEQTQVKPAICRVGMGTWGTQVSFEDKGYSDENGKALPMTLQELPTDIRGQWKTEGSLIKQ
;
A
#
# COMPACT_ATOMS: atom_id res chain seq x y z
N GLN A 1 4.27 0.21 -29.59
CA GLN A 1 5.73 0.05 -29.84
C GLN A 1 6.58 1.07 -29.08
N PRO A 2 6.30 2.39 -29.04
CA PRO A 2 7.17 3.37 -28.35
C PRO A 2 7.41 3.02 -26.87
N TRP A 3 6.39 2.61 -26.15
CA TRP A 3 6.49 2.24 -24.74
C TRP A 3 7.38 1.01 -24.49
N ILE A 4 7.35 0.03 -25.40
CA ILE A 4 8.25 -1.13 -25.33
C ILE A 4 9.69 -0.69 -25.57
N ASP A 5 9.93 0.18 -26.54
CA ASP A 5 11.25 0.71 -26.83
C ASP A 5 11.81 1.52 -25.65
N GLU A 6 10.97 2.30 -24.96
CA GLU A 6 11.35 3.01 -23.73
C GLU A 6 11.67 2.06 -22.59
N CYS A 7 10.88 1.02 -22.38
CA CYS A 7 11.16 -0.03 -21.40
C CYS A 7 12.50 -0.71 -21.70
N MET A 8 12.75 -1.09 -22.94
CA MET A 8 14.01 -1.72 -23.35
C MET A 8 15.22 -0.79 -23.20
N ASN A 9 15.04 0.51 -23.42
CA ASN A 9 16.07 1.52 -23.20
C ASN A 9 16.36 1.70 -21.69
N ALA A 10 15.33 1.68 -20.85
CA ALA A 10 15.48 1.73 -19.39
C ALA A 10 16.22 0.48 -18.85
N LEU A 11 15.86 -0.70 -19.33
CA LEU A 11 16.56 -1.94 -18.99
C LEU A 11 18.02 -1.92 -19.49
N GLU A 12 18.30 -1.37 -20.66
CA GLU A 12 19.67 -1.20 -21.13
C GLU A 12 20.45 -0.17 -20.28
N TYR A 13 19.78 0.90 -19.83
CA TYR A 13 20.40 1.82 -18.88
C TYR A 13 20.74 1.10 -17.58
N ALA A 14 19.83 0.29 -17.05
CA ALA A 14 20.05 -0.42 -15.78
C ALA A 14 21.09 -1.55 -15.90
N ASN A 15 20.97 -2.41 -16.90
CA ASN A 15 21.69 -3.68 -16.96
C ASN A 15 22.68 -3.78 -18.13
N GLY A 16 22.63 -2.83 -19.07
CA GLY A 16 23.49 -2.87 -20.25
C GLY A 16 24.97 -2.61 -19.95
N PRO A 17 25.90 -3.15 -20.76
CA PRO A 17 27.33 -2.88 -20.60
C PRO A 17 27.64 -1.40 -20.93
N VAL A 18 28.74 -0.88 -20.40
CA VAL A 18 29.18 0.52 -20.68
C VAL A 18 29.45 0.79 -22.17
N THR A 19 29.57 -0.24 -23.00
CA THR A 19 29.74 -0.14 -24.45
C THR A 19 28.42 0.05 -25.19
N SER A 20 27.28 -0.14 -24.52
CA SER A 20 25.96 0.12 -25.10
C SER A 20 25.59 1.60 -24.95
N LYS A 21 24.62 2.07 -25.73
CA LYS A 21 24.18 3.46 -25.72
C LYS A 21 23.76 3.95 -24.33
N TYR A 22 22.87 3.21 -23.67
CA TYR A 22 22.33 3.62 -22.38
C TYR A 22 23.20 3.17 -21.21
N GLY A 23 23.95 2.06 -21.35
CA GLY A 23 25.00 1.72 -20.38
C GLY A 23 26.13 2.74 -20.32
N ALA A 24 26.51 3.32 -21.46
CA ALA A 24 27.44 4.45 -21.51
C ALA A 24 26.88 5.71 -20.81
N LEU A 25 25.56 5.96 -20.97
CA LEU A 25 24.91 7.07 -20.29
C LEU A 25 24.88 6.86 -18.76
N ARG A 26 24.59 5.64 -18.29
CA ARG A 26 24.70 5.28 -16.87
C ARG A 26 26.11 5.56 -16.33
N ALA A 27 27.14 5.12 -17.04
CA ALA A 27 28.53 5.34 -16.66
C ALA A 27 28.86 6.83 -16.60
N LYS A 28 28.40 7.63 -17.58
CA LYS A 28 28.55 9.10 -17.59
C LYS A 28 27.87 9.75 -16.37
N ASN A 29 26.77 9.18 -15.90
CA ASN A 29 26.05 9.64 -14.71
C ASN A 29 26.71 9.17 -13.38
N GLY A 30 27.88 8.55 -13.43
CA GLY A 30 28.66 8.15 -12.26
C GLY A 30 28.51 6.68 -11.83
N HIS A 31 27.76 5.86 -12.58
CA HIS A 31 27.50 4.45 -12.26
C HIS A 31 27.97 3.53 -13.41
N PRO A 32 29.27 3.22 -13.54
CA PRO A 32 29.77 2.38 -14.64
C PRO A 32 29.25 0.93 -14.56
N GLU A 33 29.09 0.38 -13.35
CA GLU A 33 28.62 -0.97 -13.16
C GLU A 33 27.11 -1.09 -13.36
N PRO A 34 26.59 -2.20 -13.93
CA PRO A 34 25.17 -2.49 -14.02
C PRO A 34 24.50 -2.56 -12.63
N TYR A 35 23.24 -2.14 -12.55
CA TYR A 35 22.43 -2.29 -11.34
C TYR A 35 21.96 -3.73 -11.13
N ASN A 36 22.00 -4.57 -12.15
CA ASN A 36 21.57 -5.96 -12.14
C ASN A 36 20.11 -6.10 -11.67
N ILE A 37 19.22 -5.33 -12.27
CA ILE A 37 17.78 -5.49 -12.03
C ILE A 37 17.36 -6.87 -12.54
N GLU A 38 16.74 -7.64 -11.66
CA GLU A 38 16.29 -9.01 -11.90
C GLU A 38 14.77 -9.10 -12.09
N TYR A 39 14.00 -8.18 -11.52
CA TYR A 39 12.55 -8.16 -11.55
C TYR A 39 12.02 -6.96 -12.34
N LEU A 40 10.98 -7.19 -13.13
CA LEU A 40 10.29 -6.15 -13.89
C LEU A 40 8.78 -6.35 -13.78
N GLU A 41 8.12 -5.39 -13.19
CA GLU A 41 6.67 -5.31 -13.22
C GLU A 41 6.19 -4.65 -14.51
N ILE A 42 5.18 -5.23 -15.14
CA ILE A 42 4.58 -4.73 -16.37
C ILE A 42 3.23 -4.07 -16.05
N GLY A 43 3.25 -2.76 -15.90
CA GLY A 43 2.10 -1.95 -15.54
C GLY A 43 2.00 -1.70 -14.04
N ASN A 44 0.94 -1.04 -13.62
CA ASN A 44 0.54 -0.80 -12.24
C ASN A 44 -0.96 -0.59 -12.21
N GLU A 45 -1.67 -1.40 -11.43
CA GLU A 45 -3.14 -1.32 -11.29
C GLU A 45 -3.91 -1.28 -12.62
N ASN A 46 -3.38 -1.89 -13.66
CA ASN A 46 -3.97 -1.87 -14.99
C ASN A 46 -5.06 -2.92 -15.18
N ASN A 47 -5.18 -3.86 -14.28
CA ASN A 47 -6.19 -4.91 -14.31
C ASN A 47 -7.46 -4.47 -13.56
N GLN A 48 -8.00 -3.31 -13.92
CA GLN A 48 -9.23 -2.78 -13.35
C GLN A 48 -10.41 -3.03 -14.28
N PRO A 49 -11.60 -3.35 -13.76
CA PRO A 49 -12.82 -3.49 -14.55
C PRO A 49 -13.38 -2.12 -14.96
N ASP A 50 -12.54 -1.14 -15.28
CA ASP A 50 -12.93 0.18 -15.74
C ASP A 50 -12.72 0.27 -17.26
N PRO A 51 -13.81 0.41 -18.05
CA PRO A 51 -13.72 0.62 -19.49
C PRO A 51 -12.87 1.83 -19.87
N ALA A 52 -12.80 2.86 -19.02
CA ALA A 52 -11.98 4.04 -19.25
C ALA A 52 -10.48 3.75 -19.08
N ALA A 53 -10.11 2.80 -18.22
CA ALA A 53 -8.73 2.39 -17.99
C ALA A 53 -8.19 1.44 -19.07
N GLN A 54 -9.03 1.01 -20.03
CA GLN A 54 -8.68 0.04 -21.08
C GLN A 54 -8.10 -1.26 -20.53
N SER A 55 -8.60 -1.71 -19.39
CA SER A 55 -8.18 -2.95 -18.73
C SER A 55 -8.33 -4.17 -19.65
N ASP A 56 -9.33 -4.17 -20.52
CA ASP A 56 -9.64 -5.25 -21.48
C ASP A 56 -8.45 -5.64 -22.36
N HIS A 57 -7.45 -4.74 -22.48
CA HIS A 57 -6.25 -5.01 -23.26
C HIS A 57 -4.98 -5.18 -22.43
N TYR A 58 -5.10 -5.28 -21.11
CA TYR A 58 -3.92 -5.40 -20.25
C TYR A 58 -3.11 -6.66 -20.59
N TYR A 59 -3.74 -7.81 -20.70
CA TYR A 59 -3.06 -9.09 -21.01
C TYR A 59 -2.40 -9.10 -22.38
N GLU A 60 -3.01 -8.46 -23.38
CA GLU A 60 -2.38 -8.28 -24.69
C GLU A 60 -1.14 -7.39 -24.63
N ARG A 61 -1.19 -6.33 -23.84
CA ARG A 61 -0.03 -5.46 -23.60
C ARG A 61 1.06 -6.20 -22.83
N PHE A 62 0.68 -6.87 -21.73
CA PHE A 62 1.59 -7.71 -20.96
C PHE A 62 2.36 -8.68 -21.85
N LYS A 63 1.66 -9.42 -22.71
CA LYS A 63 2.30 -10.35 -23.65
C LYS A 63 3.34 -9.67 -24.54
N LYS A 64 3.01 -8.52 -25.12
CA LYS A 64 3.93 -7.78 -26.00
C LYS A 64 5.20 -7.32 -25.28
N PHE A 65 5.07 -6.86 -24.04
CA PHE A 65 6.22 -6.50 -23.20
C PHE A 65 7.03 -7.75 -22.81
N LYS A 66 6.37 -8.78 -22.34
CA LYS A 66 6.98 -10.08 -22.01
C LYS A 66 7.82 -10.61 -23.15
N ASP A 67 7.24 -10.71 -24.36
CA ASP A 67 7.93 -11.23 -25.53
C ASP A 67 9.20 -10.39 -25.86
N ALA A 68 9.09 -9.06 -25.80
CA ALA A 68 10.21 -8.19 -26.08
C ALA A 68 11.30 -8.24 -25.00
N VAL A 69 10.92 -8.27 -23.74
CA VAL A 69 11.86 -8.30 -22.62
C VAL A 69 12.61 -9.64 -22.58
N LEU A 70 11.89 -10.75 -22.63
CA LEU A 70 12.49 -12.08 -22.52
C LEU A 70 13.35 -12.44 -23.75
N ALA A 71 13.10 -11.85 -24.91
CA ALA A 71 13.97 -11.99 -26.08
C ALA A 71 15.38 -11.46 -25.84
N LYS A 72 15.55 -10.40 -25.04
CA LYS A 72 16.86 -9.79 -24.75
C LYS A 72 17.37 -10.12 -23.35
N TYR A 73 16.47 -10.28 -22.39
CA TYR A 73 16.75 -10.56 -20.98
C TYR A 73 16.02 -11.84 -20.52
N PRO A 74 16.46 -13.03 -20.97
CA PRO A 74 15.72 -14.28 -20.75
C PRO A 74 15.68 -14.75 -19.29
N LYS A 75 16.41 -14.11 -18.40
CA LYS A 75 16.41 -14.37 -16.95
C LYS A 75 15.63 -13.32 -16.15
N MET A 76 14.98 -12.37 -16.80
CA MET A 76 14.19 -11.37 -16.14
C MET A 76 12.94 -12.01 -15.55
N HIS A 77 12.73 -11.82 -14.25
CA HIS A 77 11.51 -12.20 -13.55
C HIS A 77 10.43 -11.19 -13.84
N LEU A 78 9.29 -11.64 -14.37
CA LEU A 78 8.21 -10.74 -14.75
C LEU A 78 7.08 -10.80 -13.75
N ILE A 79 6.58 -9.60 -13.38
CA ILE A 79 5.47 -9.40 -12.48
C ILE A 79 4.28 -8.85 -13.27
N GLY A 80 3.11 -9.45 -13.08
CA GLY A 80 1.84 -8.98 -13.66
C GLY A 80 0.87 -8.51 -12.60
N ASN A 81 0.05 -7.49 -12.91
CA ASN A 81 -0.91 -6.98 -11.95
C ASN A 81 -2.18 -7.81 -11.94
N VAL A 82 -2.75 -8.07 -10.79
CA VAL A 82 -4.03 -8.78 -10.64
C VAL A 82 -5.03 -8.08 -9.74
N VAL A 83 -4.58 -7.25 -8.81
CA VAL A 83 -5.50 -6.51 -7.98
C VAL A 83 -5.71 -5.13 -8.47
N ALA A 84 -6.96 -4.88 -8.52
CA ALA A 84 -7.45 -3.56 -8.50
C ALA A 84 -8.32 -3.34 -7.27
N TRP A 85 -8.71 -2.13 -7.09
CA TRP A 85 -9.51 -1.60 -6.01
C TRP A 85 -10.71 -2.49 -5.63
N GLY A 86 -10.69 -2.98 -4.42
CA GLY A 86 -11.85 -3.65 -3.83
C GLY A 86 -11.95 -5.15 -4.09
N ASP A 87 -11.09 -5.76 -4.86
CA ASP A 87 -11.07 -7.20 -5.05
C ASP A 87 -10.25 -7.87 -3.93
N ASP A 88 -10.88 -8.77 -3.20
CA ASP A 88 -10.24 -9.55 -2.15
C ASP A 88 -9.76 -10.92 -2.62
N ASN A 89 -10.10 -11.31 -3.86
CA ASN A 89 -9.74 -12.59 -4.45
C ASN A 89 -9.31 -12.43 -5.91
N PRO A 90 -8.22 -11.71 -6.16
CA PRO A 90 -7.77 -11.42 -7.51
C PRO A 90 -7.37 -12.70 -8.24
N LYS A 91 -7.55 -12.68 -9.57
CA LYS A 91 -7.21 -13.81 -10.42
C LYS A 91 -6.50 -13.35 -11.67
N TRP A 92 -5.51 -14.11 -12.07
CA TRP A 92 -4.92 -13.98 -13.39
C TRP A 92 -5.80 -14.63 -14.44
N GLU A 93 -6.40 -13.82 -15.31
CA GLU A 93 -7.39 -14.26 -16.30
C GLU A 93 -6.80 -14.43 -17.70
N SER A 94 -5.48 -14.60 -17.81
CA SER A 94 -4.78 -14.81 -19.07
C SER A 94 -4.20 -16.23 -19.19
N ASN A 95 -4.09 -16.72 -20.41
CA ASN A 95 -3.35 -17.96 -20.71
C ASN A 95 -1.83 -17.73 -20.76
N GLU A 96 -1.37 -16.48 -20.70
CA GLU A 96 0.06 -16.18 -20.63
C GLU A 96 0.59 -16.56 -19.26
N SER A 97 1.68 -17.30 -19.21
CA SER A 97 2.35 -17.57 -17.94
C SER A 97 3.01 -16.31 -17.39
N VAL A 98 2.87 -16.11 -16.12
CA VAL A 98 3.55 -15.05 -15.35
C VAL A 98 4.14 -15.68 -14.10
N GLU A 99 5.32 -15.23 -13.72
CA GLU A 99 6.03 -15.80 -12.58
C GLU A 99 5.49 -15.25 -11.27
N LEU A 100 5.33 -13.93 -11.16
CA LEU A 100 4.81 -13.26 -10.00
C LEU A 100 3.54 -12.48 -10.34
N LEU A 101 2.62 -12.45 -9.38
CA LEU A 101 1.40 -11.66 -9.44
C LEU A 101 1.44 -10.57 -8.36
N ASP A 102 1.21 -9.34 -8.78
CA ASP A 102 1.16 -8.19 -7.89
C ASP A 102 -0.25 -7.97 -7.37
N GLU A 103 -0.38 -7.98 -6.04
CA GLU A 103 -1.63 -7.76 -5.31
C GLU A 103 -1.54 -6.51 -4.44
N HIS A 104 -2.56 -5.62 -4.51
CA HIS A 104 -2.64 -4.39 -3.72
C HIS A 104 -3.79 -4.41 -2.73
N TYR A 105 -3.55 -4.03 -1.48
CA TYR A 105 -4.56 -4.02 -0.43
C TYR A 105 -4.53 -2.75 0.40
N TYR A 106 -5.57 -1.93 0.25
CA TYR A 106 -5.83 -0.75 1.06
C TYR A 106 -7.13 -0.93 1.81
N ARG A 107 -7.05 -1.31 3.08
CA ARG A 107 -8.19 -1.76 3.90
C ARG A 107 -8.15 -1.16 5.31
N ASN A 108 -9.14 -1.50 6.13
CA ASN A 108 -9.17 -1.16 7.55
C ASN A 108 -8.32 -2.15 8.39
N PRO A 109 -7.99 -1.82 9.66
CA PRO A 109 -7.18 -2.69 10.51
C PRO A 109 -7.77 -4.09 10.74
N ALA A 110 -9.11 -4.16 10.88
CA ALA A 110 -9.79 -5.44 11.10
C ALA A 110 -9.65 -6.36 9.89
N TRP A 111 -9.78 -5.83 8.67
CA TRP A 111 -9.58 -6.62 7.46
C TRP A 111 -8.18 -7.25 7.42
N PHE A 112 -7.14 -6.48 7.73
CA PHE A 112 -5.77 -7.00 7.75
C PHE A 112 -5.60 -8.11 8.80
N ALA A 113 -6.17 -7.91 9.99
CA ALA A 113 -6.12 -8.91 11.05
C ALA A 113 -6.92 -10.18 10.71
N GLU A 114 -8.06 -10.04 10.05
CA GLU A 114 -8.92 -11.17 9.64
C GLU A 114 -8.37 -11.94 8.43
N ASN A 115 -7.54 -11.29 7.61
CA ASN A 115 -6.95 -11.87 6.40
C ASN A 115 -5.47 -12.29 6.58
N PHE A 116 -5.02 -12.48 7.81
CA PHE A 116 -3.64 -12.94 8.08
C PHE A 116 -3.32 -14.29 7.44
N ASN A 117 -4.32 -15.14 7.25
CA ASN A 117 -4.21 -16.47 6.65
C ASN A 117 -4.62 -16.53 5.17
N LYS A 118 -4.71 -15.37 4.51
CA LYS A 118 -5.16 -15.23 3.12
C LYS A 118 -4.42 -16.18 2.16
N TYR A 119 -3.12 -16.31 2.32
CA TYR A 119 -2.27 -17.07 1.42
C TYR A 119 -2.15 -18.56 1.76
N ASP A 120 -2.73 -19.03 2.87
CA ASP A 120 -2.63 -20.44 3.32
C ASP A 120 -3.13 -21.44 2.29
N ASN A 121 -4.14 -21.05 1.49
CA ASN A 121 -4.78 -21.93 0.51
C ASN A 121 -4.44 -21.61 -0.95
N TYR A 122 -3.47 -20.74 -1.20
CA TYR A 122 -3.02 -20.45 -2.57
C TYR A 122 -2.30 -21.67 -3.17
N ASP A 123 -2.44 -21.83 -4.49
CA ASP A 123 -1.80 -22.92 -5.19
C ASP A 123 -0.27 -22.71 -5.28
N ARG A 124 0.47 -23.53 -4.54
CA ARG A 124 1.95 -23.50 -4.51
C ARG A 124 2.62 -23.91 -5.82
N LYS A 125 1.84 -24.32 -6.82
CA LYS A 125 2.32 -24.61 -8.18
C LYS A 125 1.98 -23.52 -9.18
N GLY A 126 1.23 -22.52 -8.73
CA GLY A 126 0.87 -21.33 -9.50
C GLY A 126 1.97 -20.28 -9.49
N SER A 127 1.59 -19.07 -9.86
CA SER A 127 2.47 -17.91 -9.77
C SER A 127 2.76 -17.58 -8.30
N GLU A 128 3.97 -17.11 -8.04
CA GLU A 128 4.33 -16.50 -6.76
C GLU A 128 3.62 -15.14 -6.57
N ILE A 129 3.58 -14.65 -5.35
CA ILE A 129 2.87 -13.42 -5.01
C ILE A 129 3.87 -12.34 -4.59
N TYR A 130 3.69 -11.18 -5.18
CA TYR A 130 4.21 -9.91 -4.71
C TYR A 130 3.06 -9.08 -4.14
N VAL A 131 3.09 -8.76 -2.85
CA VAL A 131 2.16 -7.80 -2.27
C VAL A 131 2.75 -6.41 -2.48
N GLY A 132 2.55 -5.85 -3.68
CA GLY A 132 3.27 -4.67 -4.13
C GLY A 132 2.87 -3.39 -3.42
N GLU A 133 1.61 -3.32 -2.97
CA GLU A 133 1.15 -2.19 -2.19
C GLU A 133 0.18 -2.66 -1.10
N TYR A 134 0.45 -2.32 0.15
CA TYR A 134 -0.49 -2.52 1.23
C TYR A 134 -0.33 -1.47 2.34
N ALA A 135 -1.44 -1.02 2.88
CA ALA A 135 -1.50 -0.19 4.07
C ALA A 135 -2.93 -0.12 4.63
N VAL A 136 -3.04 0.14 5.93
CA VAL A 136 -4.33 0.52 6.52
C VAL A 136 -4.68 1.95 6.09
N THR A 137 -5.73 2.08 5.28
CA THR A 137 -6.20 3.37 4.73
C THR A 137 -7.62 3.71 5.11
N GLN A 138 -8.37 2.77 5.68
CA GLN A 138 -9.80 2.90 5.97
C GLN A 138 -10.06 2.83 7.47
N GLY A 139 -11.12 3.51 7.92
CA GLY A 139 -11.52 3.53 9.31
C GLY A 139 -10.60 4.36 10.21
N PHE A 140 -10.58 4.00 11.47
CA PHE A 140 -9.80 4.65 12.52
C PHE A 140 -8.33 4.28 12.40
N GLY A 141 -7.56 4.43 11.64
CA GLY A 141 -6.19 3.96 11.52
C GLY A 141 -5.50 4.46 10.26
N ASN A 142 -6.19 5.31 9.53
CA ASN A 142 -5.73 5.76 8.22
C ASN A 142 -4.60 6.81 8.26
N MET A 143 -3.85 6.91 9.33
CA MET A 143 -2.74 7.86 9.48
C MET A 143 -1.47 7.20 10.03
N GLY A 144 -1.32 5.89 9.82
CA GLY A 144 -0.22 5.14 10.41
C GLY A 144 -0.31 5.11 11.95
N SER A 145 -1.51 5.00 12.49
CA SER A 145 -1.75 4.90 13.92
C SER A 145 -1.28 3.56 14.50
N LEU A 146 -1.29 3.42 15.82
CA LEU A 146 -0.96 2.13 16.45
C LEU A 146 -1.95 1.03 16.06
N ASP A 147 -3.22 1.35 15.91
CA ASP A 147 -4.25 0.40 15.48
C ASP A 147 -3.98 -0.09 14.05
N ALA A 148 -3.63 0.82 13.14
CA ALA A 148 -3.18 0.49 11.80
C ALA A 148 -1.96 -0.45 11.84
N ALA A 149 -0.95 -0.07 12.59
CA ALA A 149 0.29 -0.84 12.70
C ALA A 149 0.08 -2.25 13.27
N LEU A 150 -0.84 -2.43 14.21
CA LEU A 150 -1.18 -3.75 14.76
C LEU A 150 -1.89 -4.64 13.73
N GLY A 151 -2.84 -4.10 12.98
CA GLY A 151 -3.49 -4.82 11.88
C GLY A 151 -2.48 -5.25 10.79
N GLU A 152 -1.61 -4.32 10.39
CA GLU A 152 -0.54 -4.58 9.43
C GLU A 152 0.46 -5.63 9.96
N ALA A 153 0.82 -5.57 11.24
CA ALA A 153 1.72 -6.56 11.86
C ALA A 153 1.15 -7.98 11.80
N VAL A 154 -0.14 -8.15 12.09
CA VAL A 154 -0.81 -9.46 12.00
C VAL A 154 -0.80 -9.99 10.57
N TYR A 155 -1.06 -9.13 9.60
CA TYR A 155 -1.01 -9.49 8.18
C TYR A 155 0.41 -9.86 7.73
N MET A 156 1.42 -9.12 8.16
CA MET A 156 2.84 -9.43 7.87
C MET A 156 3.27 -10.79 8.44
N MET A 157 2.80 -11.17 9.64
CA MET A 157 3.03 -12.53 10.16
C MET A 157 2.42 -13.60 9.24
N GLY A 158 1.27 -13.33 8.66
CA GLY A 158 0.65 -14.20 7.66
C GLY A 158 1.46 -14.30 6.37
N ILE A 159 2.02 -13.18 5.88
CA ILE A 159 2.94 -13.14 4.75
C ILE A 159 4.19 -14.00 5.05
N GLU A 160 4.82 -13.81 6.21
CA GLU A 160 6.00 -14.60 6.59
C GLU A 160 5.72 -16.09 6.73
N ASN A 161 4.55 -16.45 7.26
CA ASN A 161 4.11 -17.86 7.34
C ASN A 161 3.94 -18.51 5.96
N ASN A 162 3.70 -17.71 4.94
CA ASN A 162 3.49 -18.11 3.55
C ASN A 162 4.66 -17.68 2.64
N SER A 163 5.87 -17.54 3.17
CA SER A 163 7.06 -17.13 2.41
C SER A 163 7.51 -18.12 1.34
N ASP A 164 6.86 -19.26 1.25
CA ASP A 164 6.99 -20.24 0.19
C ASP A 164 6.20 -19.85 -1.08
N ILE A 165 5.32 -18.88 -0.99
CA ILE A 165 4.56 -18.34 -2.13
C ILE A 165 4.57 -16.82 -2.17
N VAL A 166 4.59 -16.12 -1.03
CA VAL A 166 4.71 -14.66 -0.98
C VAL A 166 6.18 -14.28 -0.95
N THR A 167 6.71 -13.94 -2.12
CA THR A 167 8.14 -13.70 -2.32
C THR A 167 8.56 -12.31 -1.88
N MET A 168 7.70 -11.32 -2.08
CA MET A 168 7.97 -9.91 -1.78
C MET A 168 6.73 -9.21 -1.23
N ALA A 169 6.95 -8.18 -0.42
CA ALA A 169 5.91 -7.28 0.04
C ALA A 169 6.45 -5.85 0.20
N SER A 170 5.65 -4.85 -0.14
CA SER A 170 6.02 -3.44 -0.08
C SER A 170 4.91 -2.61 0.54
N TYR A 171 5.23 -1.90 1.60
CA TYR A 171 4.32 -0.90 2.15
C TYR A 171 4.21 0.31 1.22
N ALA A 172 3.01 0.81 0.99
CA ALA A 172 2.79 2.01 0.19
C ALA A 172 1.64 2.88 0.74
N PRO A 173 1.75 4.23 0.61
CA PRO A 173 2.95 4.98 0.22
C PRO A 173 3.96 5.12 1.36
N ILE A 174 5.23 5.43 1.01
CA ILE A 174 6.32 5.49 2.00
C ILE A 174 6.46 6.89 2.60
N PHE A 175 6.42 7.94 1.78
CA PHE A 175 6.77 9.30 2.18
C PHE A 175 5.61 10.28 2.07
N ALA A 176 5.40 11.09 3.13
CA ALA A 176 4.49 12.23 3.09
C ALA A 176 5.16 13.52 3.52
N ASN A 177 5.07 14.55 2.68
CA ASN A 177 5.33 15.90 3.10
C ASN A 177 4.11 16.46 3.85
N LEU A 178 4.24 16.71 5.15
CA LEU A 178 3.13 17.18 5.97
C LEU A 178 2.54 18.52 5.53
N ASN A 179 3.36 19.37 4.87
CA ASN A 179 2.91 20.65 4.37
C ASN A 179 2.11 20.55 3.06
N ASN A 180 2.23 19.45 2.34
CA ASN A 180 1.55 19.23 1.07
C ASN A 180 1.43 17.74 0.75
N ARG A 181 0.57 17.04 1.46
CA ARG A 181 0.29 15.62 1.19
C ARG A 181 -1.06 15.47 0.49
N MET A 182 -1.11 14.55 -0.46
CA MET A 182 -2.34 14.18 -1.16
C MET A 182 -2.91 12.84 -0.68
N TRP A 183 -2.12 12.06 0.01
CA TRP A 183 -2.42 10.70 0.43
C TRP A 183 -2.16 10.52 1.93
N ALA A 184 -2.90 9.64 2.56
CA ALA A 184 -2.72 9.17 3.92
C ALA A 184 -3.29 7.74 4.01
N PRO A 185 -2.63 6.83 4.68
CA PRO A 185 -1.44 7.00 5.51
C PRO A 185 -0.16 7.02 4.70
N ASP A 186 0.93 7.38 5.38
CA ASP A 186 2.27 7.30 4.83
C ASP A 186 3.22 6.84 5.94
N MET A 187 4.15 5.98 5.61
CA MET A 187 5.00 5.33 6.58
C MET A 187 5.96 6.31 7.27
N ILE A 188 6.56 7.22 6.49
CA ILE A 188 7.50 8.23 6.97
C ILE A 188 6.96 9.62 6.64
N GLN A 189 6.84 10.45 7.65
CA GLN A 189 6.34 11.81 7.51
C GLN A 189 7.47 12.82 7.71
N TYR A 190 7.47 13.88 6.93
CA TYR A 190 8.51 14.91 6.99
C TYR A 190 8.00 16.32 6.70
N THR A 191 8.77 17.28 7.17
CA THR A 191 8.70 18.70 6.80
C THR A 191 10.05 19.11 6.18
N SER A 192 10.26 20.39 5.91
CA SER A 192 11.54 20.87 5.40
C SER A 192 12.73 20.65 6.36
N ASP A 193 12.44 20.47 7.65
CA ASP A 193 13.45 20.43 8.72
C ASP A 193 13.33 19.22 9.66
N LYS A 194 12.27 18.41 9.53
CA LYS A 194 11.99 17.28 10.44
C LYS A 194 11.52 16.06 9.67
N VAL A 195 11.82 14.89 10.23
CA VAL A 195 11.34 13.59 9.74
C VAL A 195 11.01 12.71 10.93
N PHE A 196 9.94 11.90 10.81
CA PHE A 196 9.61 10.87 11.79
C PHE A 196 8.91 9.69 11.14
N GLY A 197 9.09 8.50 11.73
CA GLY A 197 8.35 7.29 11.37
C GLY A 197 7.03 7.23 12.12
N THR A 198 5.99 6.74 11.45
CA THR A 198 4.72 6.39 12.08
C THR A 198 4.84 5.05 12.84
N PRO A 199 3.87 4.65 13.68
CA PRO A 199 3.80 3.29 14.21
C PRO A 199 3.94 2.19 13.13
N SER A 200 3.35 2.36 11.96
CA SER A 200 3.53 1.46 10.81
C SER A 200 4.99 1.36 10.38
N TYR A 201 5.74 2.47 10.34
CA TYR A 201 7.18 2.43 10.07
C TYR A 201 7.93 1.55 11.07
N TYR A 202 7.64 1.68 12.35
CA TYR A 202 8.33 0.92 13.37
C TYR A 202 8.01 -0.58 13.31
N VAL A 203 6.78 -0.95 12.96
CA VAL A 203 6.41 -2.35 12.71
C VAL A 203 7.21 -2.90 11.52
N GLN A 204 7.21 -2.21 10.38
CA GLN A 204 7.99 -2.60 9.21
C GLN A 204 9.49 -2.74 9.54
N ASN A 205 10.03 -1.80 10.31
CA ASN A 205 11.43 -1.82 10.73
C ASN A 205 11.76 -3.03 11.62
N VAL A 206 10.89 -3.34 12.58
CA VAL A 206 11.07 -4.52 13.45
C VAL A 206 11.03 -5.80 12.63
N MET A 207 10.06 -5.98 11.76
CA MET A 207 9.94 -7.17 10.92
C MET A 207 11.13 -7.31 9.97
N ALA A 208 11.48 -6.25 9.25
CA ALA A 208 12.60 -6.28 8.29
C ALA A 208 13.98 -6.57 8.91
N ASN A 209 14.19 -6.15 10.17
CA ASN A 209 15.46 -6.41 10.86
C ASN A 209 15.49 -7.70 11.67
N ASN A 210 14.40 -8.45 11.73
CA ASN A 210 14.30 -9.70 12.49
C ASN A 210 13.79 -10.86 11.63
N ILE A 211 14.18 -10.90 10.37
CA ILE A 211 13.79 -11.96 9.43
C ILE A 211 14.37 -13.29 9.92
N GLY A 212 13.48 -14.26 10.13
CA GLY A 212 13.85 -15.63 10.48
C GLY A 212 14.33 -16.44 9.27
N THR A 213 15.04 -17.52 9.53
CA THR A 213 15.44 -18.47 8.47
C THR A 213 14.50 -19.66 8.35
N ARG A 214 13.55 -19.80 9.27
CA ARG A 214 12.57 -20.89 9.33
C ARG A 214 11.30 -20.44 9.99
N VAL A 215 10.16 -20.85 9.45
CA VAL A 215 8.87 -20.75 10.11
C VAL A 215 8.69 -21.97 11.02
N LEU A 216 8.44 -21.75 12.29
CA LEU A 216 8.19 -22.80 13.26
C LEU A 216 6.69 -22.95 13.51
N LYS A 217 6.19 -24.18 13.52
CA LYS A 217 4.82 -24.43 13.92
C LYS A 217 4.66 -24.16 15.41
N VAL A 218 3.81 -23.19 15.75
CA VAL A 218 3.47 -22.84 17.12
C VAL A 218 2.08 -23.41 17.44
N ASN A 219 1.99 -24.19 18.51
CA ASN A 219 0.72 -24.62 19.09
C ASN A 219 0.51 -23.83 20.37
N GLN A 220 -0.55 -23.04 20.43
CA GLN A 220 -0.91 -22.29 21.63
C GLN A 220 -2.00 -23.07 22.39
N GLU A 221 -1.67 -23.64 23.55
CA GLU A 221 -2.60 -24.45 24.34
C GLU A 221 -3.53 -23.64 25.25
N ASN A 222 -3.15 -22.42 25.59
CA ASN A 222 -3.95 -21.54 26.45
C ASN A 222 -4.10 -20.16 25.78
N PRO A 223 -5.13 -19.95 24.98
CA PRO A 223 -5.44 -18.61 24.51
C PRO A 223 -5.73 -17.71 25.72
N TYR A 224 -5.10 -16.57 25.81
CA TYR A 224 -5.44 -15.58 26.82
C TYR A 224 -6.94 -15.30 26.75
N LYS A 225 -7.65 -15.52 27.87
CA LYS A 225 -9.00 -15.03 27.98
C LYS A 225 -8.93 -13.52 27.99
N TYR A 226 -9.40 -12.92 26.93
CA TYR A 226 -9.54 -11.48 26.85
C TYR A 226 -10.66 -11.07 27.82
N GLU A 227 -10.28 -10.60 29.02
CA GLU A 227 -11.23 -9.85 29.82
C GLU A 227 -11.32 -8.46 29.21
N GLN A 228 -12.46 -8.20 28.60
CA GLN A 228 -12.78 -6.88 28.06
C GLN A 228 -12.94 -5.92 29.23
N THR A 229 -11.85 -5.35 29.67
CA THR A 229 -11.91 -4.20 30.57
C THR A 229 -12.57 -3.08 29.77
N GLN A 230 -13.72 -2.60 30.23
CA GLN A 230 -14.35 -1.42 29.67
C GLN A 230 -13.35 -0.27 29.80
N VAL A 231 -12.65 0.02 28.72
CA VAL A 231 -11.86 1.24 28.62
C VAL A 231 -12.87 2.36 28.55
N LYS A 232 -12.95 3.16 29.62
CA LYS A 232 -13.73 4.39 29.57
C LYS A 232 -13.13 5.26 28.47
N PRO A 233 -13.86 5.60 27.40
CA PRO A 233 -13.34 6.48 26.38
C PRO A 233 -13.02 7.83 27.06
N ALA A 234 -11.74 8.16 27.16
CA ALA A 234 -11.32 9.35 27.87
C ALA A 234 -11.73 10.64 27.12
N ILE A 235 -11.70 10.60 25.79
CA ILE A 235 -12.04 11.74 24.92
C ILE A 235 -12.44 11.21 23.55
N CYS A 236 -13.63 11.57 23.07
CA CYS A 236 -13.98 11.39 21.67
C CYS A 236 -13.75 12.71 20.91
N ARG A 237 -13.06 12.63 19.80
CA ARG A 237 -12.96 13.73 18.83
C ARG A 237 -13.79 13.35 17.61
N VAL A 238 -14.67 14.25 17.20
CA VAL A 238 -15.44 14.08 15.97
C VAL A 238 -14.81 14.99 14.91
N GLY A 239 -14.45 14.40 13.80
CA GLY A 239 -13.94 15.10 12.63
C GLY A 239 -14.93 15.02 11.48
N MET A 240 -15.03 16.09 10.71
CA MET A 240 -15.79 16.15 9.47
C MET A 240 -14.82 16.50 8.34
N GLY A 241 -14.99 15.87 7.21
CA GLY A 241 -14.11 16.09 6.05
C GLY A 241 -14.86 15.92 4.74
N THR A 242 -14.32 16.51 3.69
CA THR A 242 -14.82 16.35 2.33
C THR A 242 -13.66 16.17 1.37
N TRP A 243 -13.98 15.59 0.22
CA TRP A 243 -13.01 15.38 -0.83
C TRP A 243 -13.42 16.19 -2.07
N GLY A 244 -12.57 17.14 -2.48
CA GLY A 244 -12.72 17.86 -3.74
C GLY A 244 -13.98 18.74 -3.87
N THR A 245 -14.69 19.04 -2.78
CA THR A 245 -15.98 19.72 -2.79
C THR A 245 -16.02 20.82 -1.75
N GLN A 246 -16.59 21.95 -2.09
CA GLN A 246 -16.93 22.98 -1.10
C GLN A 246 -18.17 22.56 -0.33
N VAL A 247 -18.13 22.63 0.99
CA VAL A 247 -19.24 22.25 1.87
C VAL A 247 -19.40 23.19 3.03
N SER A 248 -20.59 23.19 3.61
CA SER A 248 -20.85 23.76 4.92
C SER A 248 -21.39 22.68 5.85
N PHE A 249 -20.88 22.63 7.07
CA PHE A 249 -21.39 21.76 8.13
C PHE A 249 -22.15 22.59 9.14
N GLU A 250 -23.31 22.12 9.53
CA GLU A 250 -24.09 22.68 10.62
C GLU A 250 -23.92 21.84 11.87
N ASP A 251 -23.45 22.46 12.96
CA ASP A 251 -23.40 21.78 14.26
C ASP A 251 -24.80 21.76 14.88
N LYS A 252 -25.40 20.55 14.89
CA LYS A 252 -26.71 20.29 15.53
C LYS A 252 -26.58 19.76 16.95
N GLY A 253 -25.36 19.69 17.47
CA GLY A 253 -25.07 19.12 18.78
C GLY A 253 -24.96 17.59 18.74
N TYR A 254 -24.51 17.05 19.85
CA TYR A 254 -24.31 15.62 20.06
C TYR A 254 -25.10 15.19 21.30
N SER A 255 -25.56 13.93 21.27
CA SER A 255 -26.19 13.30 22.43
C SER A 255 -25.55 11.96 22.75
N ASP A 256 -25.65 11.54 24.01
CA ASP A 256 -25.29 10.18 24.39
C ASP A 256 -26.36 9.17 23.91
N GLU A 257 -26.12 7.90 24.19
CA GLU A 257 -27.03 6.80 23.84
C GLU A 257 -28.45 6.90 24.43
N ASN A 258 -28.62 7.76 25.44
CA ASN A 258 -29.91 8.04 26.08
C ASN A 258 -30.55 9.33 25.57
N GLY A 259 -29.96 9.96 24.56
CA GLY A 259 -30.45 11.22 24.00
C GLY A 259 -30.11 12.48 24.81
N LYS A 260 -29.26 12.37 25.82
CA LYS A 260 -28.84 13.51 26.62
C LYS A 260 -27.77 14.30 25.85
N ALA A 261 -28.00 15.61 25.69
CA ALA A 261 -27.06 16.51 25.02
C ALA A 261 -25.67 16.46 25.68
N LEU A 262 -24.65 16.27 24.87
CA LEU A 262 -23.25 16.34 25.29
C LEU A 262 -22.73 17.77 25.06
N PRO A 263 -22.07 18.38 26.03
CA PRO A 263 -21.45 19.69 25.85
C PRO A 263 -20.27 19.52 24.88
N MET A 264 -20.32 20.22 23.75
CA MET A 264 -19.20 20.31 22.83
C MET A 264 -18.72 21.76 22.78
N THR A 265 -17.45 21.94 23.03
CA THR A 265 -16.78 23.20 22.72
C THR A 265 -16.02 22.97 21.42
N LEU A 266 -16.39 23.63 20.33
CA LEU A 266 -15.56 23.76 19.16
C LEU A 266 -14.28 24.47 19.59
N GLN A 267 -13.29 23.68 19.98
CA GLN A 267 -11.94 24.22 20.07
C GLN A 267 -11.44 24.43 18.65
N GLU A 268 -10.68 25.50 18.49
CA GLU A 268 -10.06 25.95 17.24
C GLU A 268 -9.92 24.86 16.19
N LEU A 269 -10.56 25.08 15.06
CA LEU A 269 -10.41 24.19 13.90
C LEU A 269 -8.93 23.90 13.73
N PRO A 270 -8.51 22.64 13.74
CA PRO A 270 -7.13 22.33 13.41
C PRO A 270 -6.84 23.02 12.08
N THR A 271 -5.76 23.73 12.03
CA THR A 271 -5.24 24.37 10.81
C THR A 271 -5.04 23.28 9.79
N ASP A 272 -6.10 22.94 9.05
CA ASP A 272 -5.93 21.94 8.08
C ASP A 272 -5.71 22.49 6.74
N ILE A 273 -5.02 21.81 6.34
CA ILE A 273 -4.20 21.33 5.29
C ILE A 273 -4.70 21.72 3.90
N ARG A 274 -5.98 21.88 3.66
CA ARG A 274 -6.52 22.29 2.36
C ARG A 274 -7.83 23.02 2.48
N GLY A 275 -7.80 24.28 2.12
CA GLY A 275 -8.96 25.15 2.13
C GLY A 275 -8.94 26.18 3.25
N GLN A 276 -9.70 27.25 3.07
CA GLN A 276 -9.92 28.26 4.10
C GLN A 276 -11.24 27.96 4.79
N TRP A 277 -11.17 27.56 6.05
CA TRP A 277 -12.34 27.26 6.85
C TRP A 277 -12.75 28.47 7.68
N LYS A 278 -14.04 28.72 7.75
CA LYS A 278 -14.62 29.81 8.57
C LYS A 278 -15.75 29.27 9.44
N THR A 279 -15.87 29.82 10.62
CA THR A 279 -17.04 29.62 11.49
C THR A 279 -17.96 30.79 11.38
N GLU A 280 -19.24 30.57 11.11
CA GLU A 280 -20.31 31.58 11.11
C GLU A 280 -21.46 31.06 11.98
N GLY A 281 -21.49 31.43 13.27
CA GLY A 281 -22.42 30.89 14.24
C GLY A 281 -22.17 29.38 14.46
N SER A 282 -23.17 28.53 14.19
CA SER A 282 -23.10 27.08 14.25
C SER A 282 -22.64 26.43 12.94
N LEU A 283 -22.27 27.22 11.94
CA LEU A 283 -21.84 26.71 10.62
C LEU A 283 -20.33 26.75 10.48
N ILE A 284 -19.77 25.68 9.97
CA ILE A 284 -18.38 25.58 9.52
C ILE A 284 -18.40 25.50 7.99
N LYS A 285 -17.74 26.44 7.34
CA LYS A 285 -17.67 26.54 5.87
C LYS A 285 -16.23 26.49 5.38
N GLN A 286 -16.02 25.83 4.25
CA GLN A 286 -14.77 25.84 3.50
C GLN A 286 -14.86 26.87 2.38
#